data_a7507eb8e87da721b4f7151e91e876ab
#
_entry.id   a7507eb8e87da721b4f7151e91e876ab
#
_cell.length_a   1.000
_cell.length_b   1.000
_cell.length_c   1.000
_cell.angle_alpha   90.00
_cell.angle_beta   90.00
_cell.angle_gamma   90.00
#
_symmetry.space_group_name_H-M   'P 1'
#
loop_
_entity.id
_entity.type
_entity.pdbx_description
1 polymer ?
#
loop_
_entity_poly.entity_id
_entity_poly.type
_entity_poly.pdbx_seq_one_letter_code
_entity_poly.pdbx_strand_id
1 'polypeptide(L)'
;MTILGPLIMAAIMIVPVWMASVNVSVKKVLVLDETGFIEGLLQENDDVKFFYTRTPLKKSLSTLDADGYFALVHVPRFQENDINHLQRQIKLYSAKQVSLNMKLFVRNQIEKQIERLKLQSQGVDQDLVDNVKKSVNVPLEIIPLDGEKGPGIELKTALGMIGGILIYFFIFLFGAQVMRGVIEEKTNRIVEVIISSVKP
;
A
#
# COMPACT_ATOMS: atom_id res chain seq x y z
N MET A 1 10.58 -37.57 -10.35
CA MET A 1 9.37 -36.77 -10.06
C MET A 1 9.50 -35.78 -8.87
N THR A 2 10.65 -35.74 -8.21
CA THR A 2 10.86 -34.92 -6.98
C THR A 2 11.15 -33.43 -7.20
N ILE A 3 11.49 -33.02 -8.43
CA ILE A 3 11.87 -31.63 -8.75
C ILE A 3 10.64 -30.78 -9.17
N LEU A 4 9.58 -31.41 -9.63
CA LEU A 4 8.39 -30.70 -10.12
C LEU A 4 7.63 -29.96 -9.00
N GLY A 5 7.59 -30.50 -7.80
CA GLY A 5 6.94 -29.88 -6.64
C GLY A 5 7.55 -28.54 -6.22
N PRO A 6 8.86 -28.47 -5.95
CA PRO A 6 9.56 -27.22 -5.64
C PRO A 6 9.47 -26.19 -6.77
N LEU A 7 9.49 -26.62 -8.04
CA LEU A 7 9.39 -25.74 -9.20
C LEU A 7 7.99 -25.09 -9.32
N ILE A 8 6.94 -25.88 -9.11
CA ILE A 8 5.57 -25.36 -9.06
C ILE A 8 5.38 -24.40 -7.90
N MET A 9 5.93 -24.72 -6.73
CA MET A 9 5.83 -23.87 -5.55
C MET A 9 6.57 -22.53 -5.75
N ALA A 10 7.76 -22.56 -6.36
CA ALA A 10 8.49 -21.36 -6.75
C ALA A 10 7.72 -20.52 -7.77
N ALA A 11 7.12 -21.15 -8.79
CA ALA A 11 6.31 -20.46 -9.79
C ALA A 11 5.07 -19.77 -9.17
N ILE A 12 4.38 -20.43 -8.24
CA ILE A 12 3.22 -19.86 -7.53
C ILE A 12 3.63 -18.63 -6.70
N MET A 13 4.85 -18.59 -6.15
CA MET A 13 5.34 -17.42 -5.43
C MET A 13 5.84 -16.31 -6.36
N ILE A 14 6.54 -16.65 -7.43
CA ILE A 14 7.20 -15.66 -8.31
C ILE A 14 6.20 -15.02 -9.29
N VAL A 15 5.27 -15.81 -9.85
CA VAL A 15 4.33 -15.30 -10.88
C VAL A 15 3.45 -14.14 -10.38
N PRO A 16 2.83 -14.16 -9.19
CA PRO A 16 2.04 -13.03 -8.69
C PRO A 16 2.90 -11.78 -8.45
N VAL A 17 4.13 -11.94 -7.95
CA VAL A 17 5.06 -10.83 -7.72
C VAL A 17 5.48 -10.21 -9.07
N TRP A 18 5.78 -11.04 -10.05
CA TRP A 18 6.12 -10.60 -11.40
C TRP A 18 4.94 -9.91 -12.08
N MET A 19 3.73 -10.46 -12.01
CA MET A 19 2.51 -9.80 -12.52
C MET A 19 2.24 -8.45 -11.84
N ALA A 20 2.46 -8.35 -10.55
CA ALA A 20 2.31 -7.09 -9.82
C ALA A 20 3.34 -6.04 -10.27
N SER A 21 4.56 -6.44 -10.62
CA SER A 21 5.60 -5.52 -11.09
C SER A 21 5.39 -5.03 -12.52
N VAL A 22 4.74 -5.82 -13.37
CA VAL A 22 4.49 -5.47 -14.79
C VAL A 22 3.28 -4.55 -14.97
N ASN A 23 2.31 -4.58 -14.05
CA ASN A 23 1.09 -3.77 -14.11
C ASN A 23 1.20 -2.43 -13.38
N VAL A 24 2.35 -1.79 -13.38
CA VAL A 24 2.49 -0.44 -12.81
C VAL A 24 1.90 0.60 -13.75
N SER A 25 0.63 0.92 -13.57
CA SER A 25 0.03 2.07 -14.25
C SER A 25 0.43 3.35 -13.52
N VAL A 26 1.00 4.31 -14.25
CA VAL A 26 1.33 5.64 -13.72
C VAL A 26 0.08 6.28 -13.14
N LYS A 27 0.11 6.59 -11.86
CA LYS A 27 -1.02 7.18 -11.14
C LYS A 27 -0.90 8.70 -11.15
N LYS A 28 -1.91 9.36 -11.71
CA LYS A 28 -1.99 10.82 -11.74
C LYS A 28 -2.60 11.32 -10.43
N VAL A 29 -1.86 12.14 -9.70
CA VAL A 29 -2.30 12.75 -8.46
C VAL A 29 -2.54 14.24 -8.70
N LEU A 30 -3.77 14.69 -8.47
CA LEU A 30 -4.12 16.08 -8.55
C LEU A 30 -3.77 16.77 -7.22
N VAL A 31 -3.10 17.90 -7.27
CA VAL A 31 -2.71 18.69 -6.09
C VAL A 31 -3.47 20.00 -6.11
N LEU A 32 -4.32 20.22 -5.11
CA LEU A 32 -4.97 21.49 -4.84
C LEU A 32 -4.22 22.16 -3.69
N ASP A 33 -3.31 23.04 -4.06
CA ASP A 33 -2.52 23.82 -3.12
C ASP A 33 -3.08 25.26 -3.04
N GLU A 34 -3.81 25.54 -1.97
CA GLU A 34 -4.35 26.88 -1.72
C GLU A 34 -3.31 27.84 -1.17
N THR A 35 -2.14 27.35 -0.80
CA THR A 35 -1.05 28.13 -0.21
C THR A 35 -0.05 28.61 -1.24
N GLY A 36 0.11 27.87 -2.34
CA GLY A 36 1.13 28.10 -3.37
C GLY A 36 2.55 27.66 -2.98
N PHE A 37 2.75 27.08 -1.78
CA PHE A 37 4.09 26.68 -1.32
C PHE A 37 4.58 25.35 -1.88
N ILE A 38 3.67 24.46 -2.28
CA ILE A 38 4.01 23.11 -2.73
C ILE A 38 3.96 23.00 -4.25
N GLU A 39 3.34 23.99 -4.93
CA GLU A 39 3.15 23.98 -6.38
C GLU A 39 4.50 23.86 -7.10
N GLY A 40 4.66 22.80 -7.91
CA GLY A 40 5.87 22.54 -8.70
C GLY A 40 7.07 21.97 -7.93
N LEU A 41 6.96 21.73 -6.61
CA LEU A 41 8.08 21.25 -5.79
C LEU A 41 8.05 19.76 -5.48
N LEU A 42 6.94 19.06 -5.77
CA LEU A 42 6.83 17.62 -5.56
C LEU A 42 7.61 16.87 -6.63
N GLN A 43 8.48 15.96 -6.21
CA GLN A 43 9.25 15.13 -7.14
C GLN A 43 8.39 13.96 -7.61
N GLU A 44 8.35 13.76 -8.91
CA GLU A 44 7.67 12.64 -9.56
C GLU A 44 8.56 11.39 -9.55
N ASN A 45 7.93 10.22 -9.72
CA ASN A 45 8.62 8.97 -9.99
C ASN A 45 7.90 8.21 -11.12
N ASP A 46 8.38 7.00 -11.44
CA ASP A 46 7.80 6.18 -12.50
C ASP A 46 6.36 5.77 -12.24
N ASP A 47 5.92 5.75 -10.99
CA ASP A 47 4.60 5.30 -10.55
C ASP A 47 3.61 6.43 -10.32
N VAL A 48 4.08 7.64 -9.99
CA VAL A 48 3.25 8.77 -9.55
C VAL A 48 3.67 10.06 -10.23
N LYS A 49 2.71 10.73 -10.88
CA LYS A 49 2.85 12.08 -11.45
C LYS A 49 1.92 13.04 -10.77
N PHE A 50 2.39 14.28 -10.53
CA PHE A 50 1.64 15.33 -9.87
C PHE A 50 1.14 16.37 -10.87
N PHE A 51 -0.15 16.70 -10.78
CA PHE A 51 -0.80 17.72 -11.56
C PHE A 51 -1.39 18.75 -10.60
N TYR A 52 -1.26 20.03 -10.92
CA TYR A 52 -1.69 21.11 -10.04
C TYR A 52 -2.98 21.74 -10.54
N THR A 53 -3.88 22.09 -9.62
CA THR A 53 -5.12 22.78 -9.94
C THR A 53 -5.42 23.88 -8.92
N ARG A 54 -6.12 24.92 -9.39
CA ARG A 54 -6.67 26.00 -8.54
C ARG A 54 -8.19 25.95 -8.45
N THR A 55 -8.79 24.90 -9.00
CA THR A 55 -10.24 24.69 -8.98
C THR A 55 -10.70 24.40 -7.56
N PRO A 56 -11.85 24.95 -7.10
CA PRO A 56 -12.37 24.68 -5.75
C PRO A 56 -12.53 23.19 -5.46
N LEU A 57 -12.25 22.76 -4.22
CA LEU A 57 -12.22 21.37 -3.78
C LEU A 57 -13.45 20.57 -4.22
N LYS A 58 -14.67 21.10 -4.02
CA LYS A 58 -15.92 20.41 -4.40
C LYS A 58 -15.97 20.05 -5.89
N LYS A 59 -15.54 20.97 -6.76
CA LYS A 59 -15.54 20.75 -8.21
C LYS A 59 -14.46 19.75 -8.61
N SER A 60 -13.25 19.87 -8.06
CA SER A 60 -12.15 18.93 -8.33
C SER A 60 -12.48 17.52 -7.87
N LEU A 61 -13.22 17.35 -6.78
CA LEU A 61 -13.66 16.03 -6.31
C LEU A 61 -14.72 15.42 -7.23
N SER A 62 -15.66 16.22 -7.76
CA SER A 62 -16.71 15.69 -8.65
C SER A 62 -16.18 15.27 -10.03
N THR A 63 -15.09 15.83 -10.49
CA THR A 63 -14.48 15.50 -11.80
C THR A 63 -13.28 14.56 -11.71
N LEU A 64 -12.83 14.21 -10.50
CA LEU A 64 -11.58 13.49 -10.26
C LEU A 64 -11.43 12.21 -11.10
N ASP A 65 -12.42 11.33 -11.07
CA ASP A 65 -12.39 10.05 -11.81
C ASP A 65 -12.67 10.27 -13.31
N ALA A 66 -13.54 11.20 -13.66
CA ALA A 66 -13.86 11.55 -15.06
C ALA A 66 -12.64 12.12 -15.79
N ASP A 67 -11.81 12.91 -15.11
CA ASP A 67 -10.57 13.49 -15.65
C ASP A 67 -9.39 12.52 -15.59
N GLY A 68 -9.61 11.28 -15.11
CA GLY A 68 -8.61 10.22 -15.04
C GLY A 68 -7.54 10.41 -13.95
N TYR A 69 -7.83 11.21 -12.92
CA TYR A 69 -6.97 11.32 -11.75
C TYR A 69 -7.27 10.22 -10.74
N PHE A 70 -6.21 9.65 -10.19
CA PHE A 70 -6.31 8.58 -9.21
C PHE A 70 -6.63 9.09 -7.80
N ALA A 71 -6.05 10.22 -7.42
CA ALA A 71 -6.22 10.82 -6.11
C ALA A 71 -6.05 12.34 -6.18
N LEU A 72 -6.57 13.05 -5.16
CA LEU A 72 -6.40 14.48 -4.96
C LEU A 72 -5.79 14.75 -3.59
N VAL A 73 -4.69 15.50 -3.56
CA VAL A 73 -4.11 16.06 -2.35
C VAL A 73 -4.65 17.47 -2.16
N HIS A 74 -5.26 17.74 -1.03
CA HIS A 74 -5.72 19.08 -0.66
C HIS A 74 -4.83 19.65 0.44
N VAL A 75 -4.20 20.79 0.13
CA VAL A 75 -3.41 21.60 1.04
C VAL A 75 -4.16 22.90 1.29
N PRO A 76 -4.83 23.04 2.44
CA PRO A 76 -5.65 24.20 2.73
C PRO A 76 -4.82 25.42 3.06
N ARG A 77 -5.42 26.62 3.00
CA ARG A 77 -4.78 27.87 3.44
C ARG A 77 -4.48 27.81 4.93
N PHE A 78 -3.33 28.32 5.32
CA PHE A 78 -2.93 28.48 6.71
C PHE A 78 -2.34 29.87 6.96
N GLN A 79 -2.30 30.29 8.22
CA GLN A 79 -1.55 31.47 8.64
C GLN A 79 -0.11 31.09 8.94
N GLU A 80 0.85 31.90 8.54
CA GLU A 80 2.30 31.61 8.60
C GLU A 80 2.79 31.13 9.98
N ASN A 81 2.11 31.51 11.06
CA ASN A 81 2.44 31.11 12.42
C ASN A 81 1.93 29.72 12.82
N ASP A 82 1.20 29.00 11.95
CA ASP A 82 0.51 27.77 12.32
C ASP A 82 0.84 26.56 11.42
N ILE A 83 2.11 26.43 11.05
CA ILE A 83 2.61 25.34 10.21
C ILE A 83 2.32 23.96 10.83
N ASN A 84 2.25 23.87 12.17
CA ASN A 84 1.94 22.60 12.84
C ASN A 84 0.48 22.17 12.66
N HIS A 85 -0.45 23.12 12.58
CA HIS A 85 -1.84 22.84 12.25
C HIS A 85 -2.04 22.45 10.79
N LEU A 86 -1.27 23.04 9.86
CA LEU A 86 -1.30 22.66 8.45
C LEU A 86 -1.07 21.17 8.24
N GLN A 87 -0.11 20.57 8.92
CA GLN A 87 0.23 19.15 8.80
C GLN A 87 -0.97 18.22 9.04
N ARG A 88 -1.85 18.58 9.97
CA ARG A 88 -3.05 17.80 10.32
C ARG A 88 -4.22 18.04 9.39
N GLN A 89 -4.20 19.10 8.60
CA GLN A 89 -5.30 19.50 7.72
C GLN A 89 -5.11 19.00 6.28
N ILE A 90 -3.90 18.56 5.91
CA ILE A 90 -3.65 18.01 4.59
C ILE A 90 -4.36 16.66 4.45
N LYS A 91 -5.16 16.52 3.40
CA LYS A 91 -5.98 15.34 3.16
C LYS A 91 -5.75 14.78 1.76
N LEU A 92 -5.75 13.45 1.66
CA LEU A 92 -5.71 12.72 0.41
C LEU A 92 -7.10 12.13 0.13
N TYR A 93 -7.72 12.58 -0.95
CA TYR A 93 -8.99 12.06 -1.44
C TYR A 93 -8.75 11.10 -2.59
N SER A 94 -9.45 9.98 -2.64
CA SER A 94 -9.37 9.03 -3.73
C SER A 94 -10.68 8.28 -3.93
N ALA A 95 -11.07 8.06 -5.20
CA ALA A 95 -12.20 7.21 -5.56
C ALA A 95 -11.84 5.72 -5.52
N LYS A 96 -10.55 5.38 -5.57
CA LYS A 96 -10.03 4.02 -5.65
C LYS A 96 -9.15 3.70 -4.45
N GLN A 97 -8.95 2.42 -4.16
CA GLN A 97 -8.06 2.01 -3.08
C GLN A 97 -6.62 2.45 -3.35
N VAL A 98 -6.07 3.28 -2.46
CA VAL A 98 -4.69 3.76 -2.53
C VAL A 98 -3.76 2.70 -1.94
N SER A 99 -2.70 2.35 -2.67
CA SER A 99 -1.69 1.43 -2.13
C SER A 99 -0.87 2.10 -1.03
N LEU A 100 -0.35 1.29 -0.09
CA LEU A 100 0.48 1.80 1.00
C LEU A 100 1.72 2.54 0.47
N ASN A 101 2.38 2.00 -0.55
CA ASN A 101 3.57 2.62 -1.16
C ASN A 101 3.27 4.01 -1.73
N MET A 102 2.15 4.17 -2.43
CA MET A 102 1.73 5.46 -2.95
C MET A 102 1.41 6.46 -1.84
N LYS A 103 0.70 6.03 -0.79
CA LYS A 103 0.42 6.86 0.39
C LYS A 103 1.70 7.36 1.04
N LEU A 104 2.67 6.46 1.28
CA LEU A 104 3.96 6.80 1.87
C LEU A 104 4.77 7.72 0.95
N PHE A 105 4.78 7.48 -0.35
CA PHE A 105 5.48 8.33 -1.31
C PHE A 105 4.93 9.75 -1.29
N VAL A 106 3.63 9.92 -1.47
CA VAL A 106 2.96 11.24 -1.46
C VAL A 106 3.20 11.96 -0.13
N ARG A 107 3.06 11.25 0.98
CA ARG A 107 3.32 11.76 2.32
C ARG A 107 4.75 12.29 2.45
N ASN A 108 5.75 11.49 2.08
CA ASN A 108 7.15 11.86 2.18
C ASN A 108 7.48 13.11 1.33
N GLN A 109 6.86 13.22 0.13
CA GLN A 109 7.03 14.41 -0.70
C GLN A 109 6.48 15.67 0.00
N ILE A 110 5.30 15.57 0.60
CA ILE A 110 4.68 16.69 1.31
C ILE A 110 5.48 17.04 2.57
N GLU A 111 5.88 16.05 3.37
CA GLU A 111 6.69 16.25 4.58
C GLU A 111 7.97 17.01 4.27
N LYS A 112 8.66 16.65 3.19
CA LYS A 112 9.87 17.33 2.73
C LYS A 112 9.65 18.81 2.41
N GLN A 113 8.49 19.19 1.83
CA GLN A 113 8.18 20.59 1.55
C GLN A 113 7.83 21.37 2.83
N ILE A 114 7.08 20.76 3.74
CA ILE A 114 6.75 21.37 5.03
C ILE A 114 8.00 21.56 5.88
N GLU A 115 8.93 20.61 5.84
CA GLU A 115 10.24 20.72 6.49
C GLU A 115 10.99 21.95 5.96
N ARG A 116 11.04 22.15 4.64
CA ARG A 116 11.66 23.33 4.01
C ARG A 116 11.02 24.63 4.48
N LEU A 117 9.69 24.68 4.55
CA LEU A 117 8.97 25.86 5.05
C LEU A 117 9.34 26.18 6.50
N LYS A 118 9.41 25.17 7.35
CA LYS A 118 9.83 25.34 8.75
C LYS A 118 11.26 25.87 8.86
N LEU A 119 12.17 25.35 8.05
CA LEU A 119 13.54 25.79 8.02
C LEU A 119 13.66 27.26 7.58
N GLN A 120 12.93 27.65 6.53
CA GLN A 120 12.91 29.03 6.05
C GLN A 120 12.33 30.01 7.10
N SER A 121 11.28 29.61 7.82
CA SER A 121 10.65 30.46 8.84
C SER A 121 11.52 30.68 10.08
N GLN A 122 12.51 29.82 10.33
CA GLN A 122 13.35 29.84 11.52
C GLN A 122 14.79 30.37 11.29
N GLY A 123 15.14 30.81 10.07
CA GLY A 123 16.47 31.35 9.80
C GLY A 123 17.60 30.34 10.06
N VAL A 124 17.67 29.33 9.27
CA VAL A 124 18.40 28.06 9.35
C VAL A 124 19.76 28.10 10.04
N ASP A 125 19.83 27.43 11.21
CA ASP A 125 21.08 26.88 11.75
C ASP A 125 21.07 25.35 11.60
N GLN A 126 22.19 24.71 11.27
CA GLN A 126 22.29 23.29 10.93
C GLN A 126 21.86 22.35 12.07
N ASP A 127 22.04 22.77 13.32
CA ASP A 127 21.61 22.03 14.52
C ASP A 127 20.07 22.00 14.67
N LEU A 128 19.36 22.97 14.13
CA LEU A 128 17.89 23.02 14.09
C LEU A 128 17.31 22.08 13.04
N VAL A 129 18.04 21.76 11.97
CA VAL A 129 17.58 20.87 10.89
C VAL A 129 17.23 19.49 11.42
N ASP A 130 18.06 18.91 12.27
CA ASP A 130 17.83 17.56 12.79
C ASP A 130 16.67 17.50 13.80
N ASN A 131 16.43 18.56 14.53
CA ASN A 131 15.26 18.65 15.42
C ASN A 131 13.97 18.86 14.65
N VAL A 132 13.99 19.63 13.57
CA VAL A 132 12.84 19.84 12.68
C VAL A 132 12.49 18.56 11.92
N LYS A 133 13.47 17.82 11.43
CA LYS A 133 13.25 16.52 10.77
C LYS A 133 12.49 15.51 11.61
N LYS A 134 12.82 15.45 12.91
CA LYS A 134 12.14 14.53 13.86
C LYS A 134 10.70 14.95 14.17
N SER A 135 10.34 16.22 13.96
CA SER A 135 9.03 16.76 14.36
C SER A 135 8.01 16.82 13.22
N VAL A 136 8.41 16.58 11.97
CA VAL A 136 7.50 16.63 10.83
C VAL A 136 6.86 15.25 10.62
N ASN A 137 5.59 15.13 11.00
CA ASN A 137 4.76 13.95 10.72
C ASN A 137 3.44 14.43 10.10
N VAL A 138 3.19 14.06 8.86
CA VAL A 138 1.94 14.35 8.16
C VAL A 138 1.04 13.12 8.21
N PRO A 139 0.01 13.09 9.08
CA PRO A 139 -0.98 12.01 9.09
C PRO A 139 -1.90 12.17 7.88
N LEU A 140 -1.58 11.51 6.76
CA LEU A 140 -2.47 11.49 5.60
C LEU A 140 -3.67 10.57 5.89
N GLU A 141 -4.83 11.19 6.11
CA GLU A 141 -6.11 10.48 6.16
C GLU A 141 -6.62 10.30 4.72
N ILE A 142 -6.93 9.06 4.34
CA ILE A 142 -7.55 8.76 3.05
C ILE A 142 -9.05 8.87 3.25
N ILE A 143 -9.67 9.81 2.54
CA ILE A 143 -11.11 10.01 2.55
C ILE A 143 -11.65 9.42 1.25
N PRO A 144 -12.40 8.30 1.31
CA PRO A 144 -13.11 7.76 0.16
C PRO A 144 -14.15 8.76 -0.32
N LEU A 145 -14.31 8.91 -1.63
CA LEU A 145 -15.31 9.82 -2.22
C LEU A 145 -16.75 9.37 -1.91
N ASP A 146 -16.94 8.09 -1.66
CA ASP A 146 -18.25 7.47 -1.35
C ASP A 146 -18.73 7.77 0.08
N GLY A 147 -17.98 8.55 0.86
CA GLY A 147 -18.35 8.97 2.21
C GLY A 147 -18.28 7.88 3.28
N GLU A 148 -17.93 6.65 2.94
CA GLU A 148 -17.76 5.56 3.88
C GLU A 148 -16.37 5.64 4.54
N LYS A 149 -16.34 5.85 5.84
CA LYS A 149 -15.13 5.66 6.66
C LYS A 149 -14.85 4.16 6.78
N GLY A 150 -14.24 3.59 5.75
CA GLY A 150 -13.75 2.22 5.80
C GLY A 150 -12.54 2.09 6.73
N PRO A 151 -12.22 0.87 7.22
CA PRO A 151 -11.01 0.61 7.98
C PRO A 151 -9.79 1.06 7.17
N GLY A 152 -8.79 1.66 7.86
CA GLY A 152 -7.59 2.17 7.23
C GLY A 152 -6.89 1.15 6.32
N ILE A 153 -6.16 1.62 5.33
CA ILE A 153 -5.42 0.76 4.38
C ILE A 153 -4.51 -0.22 5.12
N GLU A 154 -3.91 0.23 6.23
CA GLU A 154 -3.04 -0.57 7.06
C GLU A 154 -3.78 -1.81 7.61
N LEU A 155 -5.01 -1.62 8.09
CA LEU A 155 -5.83 -2.72 8.62
C LEU A 155 -6.28 -3.68 7.51
N LYS A 156 -6.70 -3.16 6.35
CA LYS A 156 -7.06 -3.99 5.19
C LYS A 156 -5.88 -4.82 4.70
N THR A 157 -4.70 -4.23 4.62
CA THR A 157 -3.47 -4.91 4.21
C THR A 157 -3.06 -5.98 5.22
N ALA A 158 -3.12 -5.66 6.52
CA ALA A 158 -2.82 -6.61 7.59
C ALA A 158 -3.80 -7.81 7.58
N LEU A 159 -5.09 -7.55 7.45
CA LEU A 159 -6.11 -8.62 7.36
C LEU A 159 -5.92 -9.50 6.11
N GLY A 160 -5.58 -8.89 4.96
CA GLY A 160 -5.27 -9.62 3.75
C GLY A 160 -4.03 -10.52 3.90
N MET A 161 -2.99 -10.02 4.55
CA MET A 161 -1.76 -10.78 4.81
C MET A 161 -2.01 -11.95 5.77
N ILE A 162 -2.71 -11.70 6.88
CA ILE A 162 -3.09 -12.75 7.84
C ILE A 162 -3.97 -13.80 7.16
N GLY A 163 -4.97 -13.38 6.39
CA GLY A 163 -5.83 -14.29 5.62
C GLY A 163 -5.06 -15.16 4.64
N GLY A 164 -4.11 -14.58 3.91
CA GLY A 164 -3.23 -15.31 2.99
C GLY A 164 -2.37 -16.38 3.68
N ILE A 165 -1.75 -16.03 4.81
CA ILE A 165 -0.96 -16.97 5.62
C ILE A 165 -1.85 -18.09 6.14
N LEU A 166 -3.04 -17.78 6.61
CA LEU A 166 -3.99 -18.74 7.17
C LEU A 166 -4.46 -19.74 6.11
N ILE A 167 -4.81 -19.29 4.92
CA ILE A 167 -5.17 -20.14 3.78
C ILE A 167 -4.00 -21.04 3.40
N TYR A 168 -2.79 -20.53 3.30
CA TYR A 168 -1.58 -21.30 3.01
C TYR A 168 -1.39 -22.42 4.06
N PHE A 169 -1.54 -22.09 5.34
CA PHE A 169 -1.38 -23.04 6.43
C PHE A 169 -2.42 -24.16 6.37
N PHE A 170 -3.68 -23.83 6.08
CA PHE A 170 -4.73 -24.84 5.93
C PHE A 170 -4.46 -25.76 4.74
N ILE A 171 -4.08 -25.24 3.58
CA ILE A 171 -3.75 -26.05 2.41
C ILE A 171 -2.58 -27.00 2.73
N PHE A 172 -1.56 -26.53 3.42
CA PHE A 172 -0.42 -27.33 3.81
C PHE A 172 -0.83 -28.46 4.79
N LEU A 173 -1.60 -28.15 5.84
CA LEU A 173 -2.04 -29.14 6.81
C LEU A 173 -2.94 -30.21 6.17
N PHE A 174 -3.93 -29.81 5.39
CA PHE A 174 -4.82 -30.77 4.73
C PHE A 174 -4.10 -31.58 3.67
N GLY A 175 -3.19 -30.99 2.91
CA GLY A 175 -2.34 -31.70 1.95
C GLY A 175 -1.48 -32.78 2.61
N ALA A 176 -0.87 -32.46 3.77
CA ALA A 176 -0.11 -33.43 4.54
C ALA A 176 -0.98 -34.57 5.10
N GLN A 177 -2.20 -34.25 5.55
CA GLN A 177 -3.14 -35.23 6.09
C GLN A 177 -3.65 -36.18 5.02
N VAL A 178 -4.00 -35.68 3.84
CA VAL A 178 -4.41 -36.50 2.69
C VAL A 178 -3.26 -37.42 2.25
N MET A 179 -2.04 -36.92 2.22
CA MET A 179 -0.87 -37.72 1.84
C MET A 179 -0.63 -38.85 2.83
N ARG A 180 -0.78 -38.62 4.14
CA ARG A 180 -0.71 -39.70 5.16
C ARG A 180 -1.79 -40.74 4.97
N GLY A 181 -3.02 -40.34 4.74
CA GLY A 181 -4.13 -41.26 4.51
C GLY A 181 -3.91 -42.20 3.31
N VAL A 182 -3.39 -41.64 2.20
CA VAL A 182 -3.05 -42.45 1.00
C VAL A 182 -1.89 -43.43 1.27
N ILE A 183 -0.89 -43.01 2.03
CA ILE A 183 0.24 -43.88 2.39
C ILE A 183 -0.26 -45.03 3.31
N GLU A 184 -1.07 -44.73 4.32
CA GLU A 184 -1.62 -45.72 5.24
C GLU A 184 -2.49 -46.75 4.49
N GLU A 185 -3.36 -46.30 3.58
CA GLU A 185 -4.20 -47.17 2.77
C GLU A 185 -3.36 -48.12 1.90
N LYS A 186 -2.34 -47.60 1.21
CA LYS A 186 -1.44 -48.42 0.40
C LYS A 186 -0.64 -49.39 1.22
N THR A 187 -0.15 -48.97 2.40
CA THR A 187 0.65 -49.82 3.30
C THR A 187 -0.21 -50.97 3.85
N ASN A 188 -1.41 -50.71 4.30
CA ASN A 188 -2.33 -51.72 4.78
C ASN A 188 -2.68 -52.74 3.72
N ARG A 189 -2.90 -52.32 2.48
CA ARG A 189 -3.21 -53.18 1.34
C ARG A 189 -2.03 -54.10 0.99
N ILE A 190 -0.80 -53.61 1.08
CA ILE A 190 0.41 -54.40 0.86
C ILE A 190 0.55 -55.48 1.96
N VAL A 191 0.30 -55.14 3.23
CA VAL A 191 0.32 -56.06 4.37
C VAL A 191 -0.70 -57.15 4.18
N GLU A 192 -1.93 -56.84 3.75
CA GLU A 192 -3.00 -57.77 3.49
C GLU A 192 -2.64 -58.78 2.41
N VAL A 193 -2.04 -58.32 1.30
CA VAL A 193 -1.51 -59.20 0.24
C VAL A 193 -0.39 -60.12 0.72
N ILE A 194 0.52 -59.64 1.55
CA ILE A 194 1.60 -60.42 2.08
C ILE A 194 1.07 -61.55 3.01
N ILE A 195 0.13 -61.18 3.89
CA ILE A 195 -0.48 -62.15 4.83
C ILE A 195 -1.26 -63.24 4.05
N SER A 196 -1.95 -62.87 2.98
CA SER A 196 -2.75 -63.82 2.18
C SER A 196 -1.87 -64.73 1.32
N SER A 197 -0.63 -64.35 1.03
CA SER A 197 0.31 -65.12 0.17
C SER A 197 1.20 -66.11 0.97
N VAL A 198 1.28 -66.00 2.27
CA VAL A 198 2.05 -66.91 3.12
C VAL A 198 1.15 -68.09 3.51
N LYS A 199 1.38 -69.26 2.89
CA LYS A 199 0.78 -70.51 3.32
C LYS A 199 1.26 -70.89 4.71
N PRO A 200 0.38 -71.39 5.62
CA PRO A 200 0.81 -71.93 6.92
C PRO A 200 1.67 -73.18 6.76
#